data_20cb8ffbdef005b53d122d8216a0330e
#
_entry.id   20cb8ffbdef005b53d122d8216a0330e
#
_cell.length_a   1.000
_cell.length_b   1.000
_cell.length_c   1.000
_cell.angle_alpha   90.00
_cell.angle_beta   90.00
_cell.angle_gamma   90.00
#
_symmetry.space_group_name_H-M   'P 1'
#
loop_
_entity.id
_entity.type
_entity.pdbx_description
1 polymer ?
#
loop_
_entity_poly.entity_id
_entity_poly.type
_entity_poly.pdbx_seq_one_letter_code
_entity_poly.pdbx_strand_id
1 'polypeptide(L)'
;MNTFPEYRYKGASALVKLHEIHLQLFYETWKQAKQLNVKLPDSDDPYYKSLDTLLYHLLRSARGYMIWMCEKLGLEDPQIKETPPAEIIEEKVVEQLAHLFERWRLPLANVEPELFEDKAYKSNWSVEYCIDAMLEHAVMHPIRHEFK
;
A
#
# COMPACT_ATOMS: atom_id res chain seq x y z
N MET A 1 -10.75 -9.20 16.74
CA MET A 1 -10.36 -10.08 15.64
C MET A 1 -10.75 -9.45 14.31
N ASN A 2 -9.76 -9.27 13.42
CA ASN A 2 -9.97 -8.58 12.15
C ASN A 2 -10.42 -9.56 11.08
N THR A 3 -11.74 -9.65 10.90
CA THR A 3 -12.28 -10.46 9.81
C THR A 3 -12.27 -9.63 8.53
N PHE A 4 -12.05 -10.30 7.41
CA PHE A 4 -12.10 -9.66 6.12
C PHE A 4 -13.58 -9.48 5.73
N PRO A 5 -14.03 -8.24 5.43
CA PRO A 5 -15.44 -8.02 5.11
C PRO A 5 -15.81 -8.60 3.75
N GLU A 6 -17.11 -8.80 3.53
CA GLU A 6 -17.59 -9.17 2.21
C GLU A 6 -17.59 -7.94 1.30
N TYR A 7 -17.15 -8.14 0.08
CA TYR A 7 -17.09 -7.08 -0.94
C TYR A 7 -18.18 -7.27 -1.96
N ARG A 8 -18.79 -6.17 -2.38
CA ARG A 8 -19.73 -6.18 -3.50
C ARG A 8 -19.00 -6.50 -4.81
N TYR A 9 -17.77 -6.00 -4.96
CA TYR A 9 -16.93 -6.30 -6.12
C TYR A 9 -15.85 -7.30 -5.70
N LYS A 10 -15.95 -8.54 -6.18
CA LYS A 10 -15.01 -9.61 -5.79
C LYS A 10 -13.60 -9.35 -6.28
N GLY A 11 -13.46 -8.65 -7.42
CA GLY A 11 -12.13 -8.27 -7.92
C GLY A 11 -11.38 -7.38 -6.94
N ALA A 12 -12.07 -6.43 -6.30
CA ALA A 12 -11.44 -5.60 -5.29
C ALA A 12 -11.06 -6.41 -4.05
N SER A 13 -11.91 -7.33 -3.62
CA SER A 13 -11.59 -8.23 -2.51
C SER A 13 -10.28 -8.97 -2.78
N ALA A 14 -10.14 -9.54 -3.97
CA ALA A 14 -8.94 -10.27 -4.36
C ALA A 14 -7.70 -9.36 -4.35
N LEU A 15 -7.82 -8.15 -4.90
CA LEU A 15 -6.69 -7.23 -4.97
C LEU A 15 -6.28 -6.69 -3.60
N VAL A 16 -7.24 -6.42 -2.73
CA VAL A 16 -6.93 -6.00 -1.36
C VAL A 16 -6.20 -7.11 -0.59
N LYS A 17 -6.65 -8.36 -0.75
CA LYS A 17 -5.97 -9.51 -0.14
C LYS A 17 -4.55 -9.69 -0.69
N LEU A 18 -4.38 -9.55 -2.01
CA LEU A 18 -3.06 -9.64 -2.63
C LEU A 18 -2.14 -8.52 -2.16
N HIS A 19 -2.65 -7.31 -2.02
CA HIS A 19 -1.88 -6.19 -1.50
C HIS A 19 -1.34 -6.51 -0.10
N GLU A 20 -2.20 -7.02 0.76
CA GLU A 20 -1.83 -7.40 2.13
C GLU A 20 -0.75 -8.48 2.13
N ILE A 21 -0.92 -9.52 1.30
CA ILE A 21 0.05 -10.62 1.18
C ILE A 21 1.41 -10.10 0.71
N HIS A 22 1.43 -9.30 -0.33
CA HIS A 22 2.71 -8.85 -0.91
C HIS A 22 3.40 -7.79 -0.08
N LEU A 23 2.66 -6.95 0.62
CA LEU A 23 3.27 -6.01 1.54
C LEU A 23 3.89 -6.75 2.74
N GLN A 24 3.23 -7.80 3.22
CA GLN A 24 3.78 -8.65 4.27
C GLN A 24 5.04 -9.38 3.80
N LEU A 25 5.03 -9.92 2.58
CA LEU A 25 6.20 -10.58 2.00
C LEU A 25 7.37 -9.61 1.83
N PHE A 26 7.09 -8.39 1.38
CA PHE A 26 8.11 -7.36 1.32
C PHE A 26 8.73 -7.12 2.70
N TYR A 27 7.90 -6.98 3.73
CA TYR A 27 8.38 -6.77 5.09
C TYR A 27 9.28 -7.94 5.56
N GLU A 28 8.89 -9.18 5.27
CA GLU A 28 9.70 -10.34 5.66
C GLU A 28 11.07 -10.32 4.98
N THR A 29 11.11 -9.98 3.70
CA THR A 29 12.36 -9.83 2.95
C THR A 29 13.20 -8.68 3.51
N TRP A 30 12.56 -7.55 3.81
CA TRP A 30 13.22 -6.40 4.42
C TRP A 30 13.84 -6.75 5.78
N LYS A 31 13.10 -7.48 6.59
CA LYS A 31 13.55 -7.91 7.91
C LYS A 31 14.79 -8.80 7.80
N GLN A 32 14.79 -9.74 6.87
CA GLN A 32 15.96 -10.58 6.60
C GLN A 32 17.15 -9.75 6.13
N ALA A 33 16.92 -8.79 5.25
CA ALA A 33 17.98 -7.90 4.77
C ALA A 33 18.61 -7.10 5.92
N LYS A 34 17.80 -6.63 6.86
CA LYS A 34 18.29 -5.92 8.05
C LYS A 34 19.13 -6.84 8.93
N GLN A 35 18.67 -8.07 9.15
CA GLN A 35 19.40 -9.04 9.97
C GLN A 35 20.74 -9.42 9.37
N LEU A 36 20.83 -9.46 8.05
CA LEU A 36 22.05 -9.80 7.32
C LEU A 36 22.91 -8.58 6.99
N ASN A 37 22.51 -7.40 7.45
CA ASN A 37 23.21 -6.14 7.18
C ASN A 37 23.42 -5.88 5.70
N VAL A 38 22.45 -6.24 4.87
CA VAL A 38 22.48 -5.99 3.43
C VAL A 38 22.47 -4.50 3.17
N LYS A 39 23.35 -4.04 2.28
CA LYS A 39 23.37 -2.66 1.82
C LYS A 39 22.83 -2.59 0.41
N LEU A 40 21.94 -1.62 0.18
CA LEU A 40 21.42 -1.41 -1.17
C LEU A 40 22.50 -0.86 -2.08
N PRO A 41 22.48 -1.21 -3.38
CA PRO A 41 23.42 -0.64 -4.34
C PRO A 41 23.26 0.89 -4.44
N ASP A 42 24.31 1.57 -4.83
CA ASP A 42 24.23 3.00 -5.09
C ASP A 42 23.23 3.27 -6.21
N SER A 43 22.36 4.22 -5.98
CA SER A 43 21.28 4.56 -6.91
C SER A 43 20.97 6.04 -6.79
N ASP A 44 20.55 6.62 -7.91
CA ASP A 44 20.05 8.00 -7.95
C ASP A 44 18.64 8.10 -7.37
N ASP A 45 17.97 6.97 -7.15
CA ASP A 45 16.62 6.93 -6.59
C ASP A 45 16.69 7.19 -5.09
N PRO A 46 16.10 8.29 -4.59
CA PRO A 46 16.14 8.63 -3.18
C PRO A 46 15.49 7.59 -2.27
N TYR A 47 14.59 6.76 -2.81
CA TYR A 47 13.93 5.72 -2.01
C TYR A 47 14.85 4.53 -1.71
N TYR A 48 15.91 4.37 -2.47
CA TYR A 48 16.90 3.30 -2.27
C TYR A 48 18.12 3.75 -1.47
N LYS A 49 18.04 4.88 -0.81
CA LYS A 49 19.12 5.42 0.00
C LYS A 49 19.46 4.48 1.18
N SER A 50 18.46 3.85 1.77
CA SER A 50 18.63 2.88 2.85
C SER A 50 17.43 1.94 2.89
N LEU A 51 17.59 0.81 3.58
CA LEU A 51 16.46 -0.10 3.79
C LEU A 51 15.32 0.58 4.53
N ASP A 52 15.64 1.42 5.51
CA ASP A 52 14.61 2.13 6.28
C ASP A 52 13.87 3.14 5.42
N THR A 53 14.57 3.85 4.55
CA THR A 53 13.95 4.80 3.61
C THR A 53 13.04 4.07 2.62
N LEU A 54 13.47 2.91 2.14
CA LEU A 54 12.67 2.10 1.22
C LEU A 54 11.38 1.62 1.90
N LEU A 55 11.48 1.12 3.13
CA LEU A 55 10.30 0.70 3.89
C LEU A 55 9.34 1.86 4.12
N TYR A 56 9.87 3.01 4.50
CA TYR A 56 9.06 4.22 4.67
C TYR A 56 8.31 4.55 3.38
N HIS A 57 9.00 4.50 2.24
CA HIS A 57 8.38 4.76 0.94
C HIS A 57 7.21 3.82 0.66
N LEU A 58 7.40 2.52 0.90
CA LEU A 58 6.34 1.54 0.66
C LEU A 58 5.13 1.76 1.54
N LEU A 59 5.33 1.99 2.82
CA LEU A 59 4.22 2.18 3.76
C LEU A 59 3.49 3.48 3.48
N ARG A 60 4.22 4.54 3.19
CA ARG A 60 3.63 5.83 2.85
C ARG A 60 2.82 5.74 1.55
N SER A 61 3.34 5.04 0.56
CA SER A 61 2.64 4.85 -0.71
C SER A 61 1.34 4.07 -0.54
N ALA A 62 1.37 2.99 0.26
CA ALA A 62 0.17 2.20 0.52
C ALA A 62 -0.92 3.05 1.18
N ARG A 63 -0.54 3.89 2.13
CA ARG A 63 -1.48 4.85 2.74
C ARG A 63 -2.04 5.79 1.69
N GLY A 64 -1.18 6.36 0.87
CA GLY A 64 -1.56 7.33 -0.15
C GLY A 64 -2.52 6.77 -1.20
N TYR A 65 -2.31 5.53 -1.62
CA TYR A 65 -3.19 4.90 -2.61
C TYR A 65 -4.62 4.77 -2.09
N MET A 66 -4.79 4.32 -0.85
CA MET A 66 -6.14 4.16 -0.29
C MET A 66 -6.81 5.52 -0.05
N ILE A 67 -6.06 6.52 0.42
CA ILE A 67 -6.60 7.88 0.60
C ILE A 67 -7.06 8.43 -0.75
N TRP A 68 -6.25 8.26 -1.80
CA TRP A 68 -6.62 8.70 -3.14
C TRP A 68 -7.92 8.06 -3.63
N MET A 69 -8.03 6.73 -3.46
CA MET A 69 -9.23 6.01 -3.90
C MET A 69 -10.47 6.49 -3.14
N CYS A 70 -10.35 6.68 -1.83
CA CYS A 70 -11.46 7.17 -1.03
C CYS A 70 -11.89 8.57 -1.44
N GLU A 71 -10.93 9.46 -1.72
CA GLU A 71 -11.24 10.82 -2.18
C GLU A 71 -11.99 10.79 -3.51
N LYS A 72 -11.52 10.02 -4.48
CA LYS A 72 -12.14 9.96 -5.81
C LYS A 72 -13.51 9.34 -5.78
N LEU A 73 -13.77 8.43 -4.85
CA LEU A 73 -15.06 7.78 -4.69
C LEU A 73 -16.01 8.55 -3.76
N GLY A 74 -15.56 9.65 -3.17
CA GLY A 74 -16.38 10.41 -2.22
C GLY A 74 -16.64 9.68 -0.91
N LEU A 75 -15.74 8.78 -0.53
CA LEU A 75 -15.84 8.04 0.73
C LEU A 75 -15.22 8.83 1.87
N GLU A 76 -15.56 8.44 3.09
CA GLU A 76 -14.94 9.02 4.27
C GLU A 76 -13.45 8.73 4.30
N ASP A 77 -12.70 9.59 5.01
CA ASP A 77 -11.27 9.38 5.24
C ASP A 77 -11.05 7.99 5.85
N PRO A 78 -10.17 7.14 5.29
CA PRO A 78 -9.94 5.81 5.84
C PRO A 78 -9.23 5.83 7.20
N GLN A 79 -8.82 6.99 7.68
CA GLN A 79 -8.20 7.16 9.00
C GLN A 79 -6.94 6.32 9.18
N ILE A 80 -6.12 6.28 8.13
CA ILE A 80 -4.81 5.63 8.21
C ILE A 80 -3.82 6.66 8.78
N LYS A 81 -3.22 6.33 9.91
CA LYS A 81 -2.24 7.20 10.57
C LYS A 81 -1.05 7.45 9.66
N GLU A 82 -0.43 8.60 9.81
CA GLU A 82 0.77 8.92 9.06
C GLU A 82 1.87 7.89 9.30
N THR A 83 2.63 7.62 8.24
CA THR A 83 3.74 6.66 8.32
C THR A 83 4.84 7.23 9.22
N PRO A 84 5.35 6.43 10.18
CA PRO A 84 6.48 6.88 11.00
C PRO A 84 7.68 7.23 10.14
N PRO A 85 8.48 8.24 10.52
CA PRO A 85 9.65 8.60 9.71
C PRO A 85 10.69 7.47 9.67
N ALA A 86 11.53 7.49 8.64
CA ALA A 86 12.51 6.43 8.42
C ALA A 86 13.41 6.19 9.63
N GLU A 87 13.71 7.23 10.40
CA GLU A 87 14.59 7.16 11.57
C GLU A 87 14.07 6.23 12.66
N ILE A 88 12.76 6.04 12.76
CA ILE A 88 12.14 5.19 13.79
C ILE A 88 11.29 4.07 13.21
N ILE A 89 11.29 3.90 11.90
CA ILE A 89 10.37 2.96 11.25
C ILE A 89 10.62 1.52 11.66
N GLU A 90 11.86 1.14 11.89
CA GLU A 90 12.20 -0.21 12.32
C GLU A 90 11.49 -0.59 13.61
N GLU A 91 11.37 0.34 14.55
CA GLU A 91 10.70 0.13 15.83
C GLU A 91 9.18 0.10 15.70
N LYS A 92 8.63 0.78 14.69
CA LYS A 92 7.18 1.00 14.56
C LYS A 92 6.53 0.15 13.48
N VAL A 93 7.31 -0.57 12.67
CA VAL A 93 6.78 -1.21 11.45
C VAL A 93 5.71 -2.26 11.74
N VAL A 94 5.87 -3.09 12.75
CA VAL A 94 4.91 -4.16 13.06
C VAL A 94 3.54 -3.56 13.39
N GLU A 95 3.54 -2.54 14.24
CA GLU A 95 2.33 -1.81 14.64
C GLU A 95 1.69 -1.12 13.44
N GLN A 96 2.52 -0.45 12.63
CA GLN A 96 2.03 0.27 11.46
C GLN A 96 1.46 -0.66 10.39
N LEU A 97 2.10 -1.81 10.14
CA LEU A 97 1.57 -2.80 9.19
C LEU A 97 0.22 -3.33 9.63
N ALA A 98 0.08 -3.70 10.90
CA ALA A 98 -1.19 -4.21 11.41
C ALA A 98 -2.31 -3.16 11.25
N HIS A 99 -1.99 -1.91 11.57
CA HIS A 99 -2.93 -0.80 11.41
C HIS A 99 -3.31 -0.58 9.94
N LEU A 100 -2.31 -0.58 9.06
CA LEU A 100 -2.51 -0.37 7.63
C LEU A 100 -3.40 -1.47 7.04
N PHE A 101 -3.14 -2.73 7.37
CA PHE A 101 -3.95 -3.85 6.89
C PHE A 101 -5.40 -3.73 7.35
N GLU A 102 -5.61 -3.41 8.60
CA GLU A 102 -6.95 -3.23 9.16
C GLU A 102 -7.70 -2.11 8.45
N ARG A 103 -7.05 -0.96 8.24
CA ARG A 103 -7.68 0.21 7.62
C ARG A 103 -7.89 0.05 6.12
N TRP A 104 -7.13 -0.81 5.48
CA TRP A 104 -7.28 -1.08 4.04
C TRP A 104 -8.46 -1.99 3.70
N ARG A 105 -8.90 -2.80 4.65
CA ARG A 105 -9.93 -3.82 4.40
C ARG A 105 -11.34 -3.27 4.21
N LEU A 106 -11.66 -2.16 4.83
CA LEU A 106 -13.03 -1.67 4.91
C LEU A 106 -13.48 -0.72 3.80
N PRO A 107 -12.67 0.26 3.37
CA PRO A 107 -13.19 1.37 2.56
C PRO A 107 -13.88 0.95 1.26
N LEU A 108 -13.35 -0.03 0.55
CA LEU A 108 -13.87 -0.43 -0.76
C LEU A 108 -14.93 -1.54 -0.70
N ALA A 109 -15.23 -2.05 0.49
CA ALA A 109 -16.10 -3.22 0.64
C ALA A 109 -17.52 -2.99 0.12
N ASN A 110 -18.07 -1.81 0.33
CA ASN A 110 -19.44 -1.49 -0.04
C ASN A 110 -19.56 -0.70 -1.33
N VAL A 111 -18.47 -0.51 -2.05
CA VAL A 111 -18.47 0.25 -3.31
C VAL A 111 -19.06 -0.60 -4.42
N GLU A 112 -19.97 0.02 -5.19
CA GLU A 112 -20.64 -0.66 -6.31
C GLU A 112 -19.63 -1.08 -7.37
N PRO A 113 -19.78 -2.27 -7.96
CA PRO A 113 -18.80 -2.78 -8.96
C PRO A 113 -18.58 -1.81 -10.13
N GLU A 114 -19.62 -1.11 -10.56
CA GLU A 114 -19.55 -0.19 -11.69
C GLU A 114 -18.58 0.96 -11.46
N LEU A 115 -18.38 1.36 -10.20
CA LEU A 115 -17.53 2.51 -9.88
C LEU A 115 -16.03 2.21 -9.98
N PHE A 116 -15.65 0.94 -10.15
CA PHE A 116 -14.25 0.56 -10.26
C PHE A 116 -13.64 0.84 -11.62
N GLU A 117 -14.45 0.90 -12.68
CA GLU A 117 -13.96 1.09 -14.04
C GLU A 117 -14.65 2.21 -14.82
N ASP A 118 -15.69 2.83 -14.28
CA ASP A 118 -16.53 3.78 -15.02
C ASP A 118 -15.84 5.08 -15.39
N LYS A 119 -14.87 5.51 -14.58
CA LYS A 119 -14.18 6.79 -14.74
C LYS A 119 -12.70 6.66 -14.48
N ALA A 120 -11.91 7.47 -15.18
CA ALA A 120 -10.50 7.66 -14.84
C ALA A 120 -10.33 8.98 -14.08
N TYR A 121 -9.47 8.97 -13.10
CA TYR A 121 -9.15 10.12 -12.25
C TYR A 121 -7.66 10.40 -12.32
N LYS A 122 -7.29 11.65 -12.20
CA LYS A 122 -5.88 12.05 -12.26
C LYS A 122 -5.16 11.68 -10.96
N SER A 123 -4.06 10.97 -11.09
CA SER A 123 -3.20 10.64 -9.96
C SER A 123 -2.33 11.83 -9.54
N ASN A 124 -1.64 11.69 -8.42
CA ASN A 124 -0.72 12.73 -7.94
C ASN A 124 0.50 12.93 -8.85
N TRP A 125 0.76 11.97 -9.74
CA TRP A 125 1.85 12.08 -10.74
C TRP A 125 1.31 12.28 -12.16
N SER A 126 0.08 12.77 -12.27
CA SER A 126 -0.57 13.24 -13.52
C SER A 126 -0.96 12.16 -14.53
N VAL A 127 -0.87 10.88 -14.18
CA VAL A 127 -1.40 9.80 -15.00
C VAL A 127 -2.83 9.50 -14.54
N GLU A 128 -3.71 9.22 -15.49
CA GLU A 128 -5.11 8.90 -15.16
C GLU A 128 -5.30 7.42 -14.89
N TYR A 129 -6.04 7.10 -13.84
CA TYR A 129 -6.35 5.72 -13.44
C TYR A 129 -7.83 5.62 -13.07
N CYS A 130 -8.50 4.56 -13.51
CA CYS A 130 -9.75 4.15 -12.85
C CYS A 130 -9.39 3.52 -11.49
N ILE A 131 -10.39 3.31 -10.65
CA ILE A 131 -10.14 2.76 -9.30
C ILE A 131 -9.51 1.37 -9.38
N ASP A 132 -10.00 0.51 -10.27
CA ASP A 132 -9.47 -0.84 -10.44
C ASP A 132 -7.99 -0.81 -10.85
N ALA A 133 -7.63 0.07 -11.79
CA ALA A 133 -6.25 0.22 -12.22
C ALA A 133 -5.33 0.76 -11.11
N MET A 134 -5.81 1.70 -10.30
CA MET A 134 -5.03 2.19 -9.16
C MET A 134 -4.84 1.10 -8.12
N LEU A 135 -5.86 0.27 -7.89
CA LEU A 135 -5.76 -0.83 -6.95
C LEU A 135 -4.73 -1.87 -7.42
N GLU A 136 -4.71 -2.18 -8.72
CA GLU A 136 -3.67 -3.04 -9.31
C GLU A 136 -2.28 -2.41 -9.17
N HIS A 137 -2.18 -1.11 -9.41
CA HIS A 137 -0.92 -0.38 -9.24
C HIS A 137 -0.41 -0.49 -7.80
N ALA A 138 -1.32 -0.37 -6.82
CA ALA A 138 -0.98 -0.49 -5.40
C ALA A 138 -0.45 -1.89 -5.06
N VAL A 139 -1.05 -2.95 -5.65
CA VAL A 139 -0.60 -4.33 -5.45
C VAL A 139 0.80 -4.53 -6.04
N MET A 140 1.03 -3.99 -7.22
CA MET A 140 2.32 -4.16 -7.91
C MET A 140 3.47 -3.41 -7.23
N HIS A 141 3.18 -2.37 -6.45
CA HIS A 141 4.22 -1.55 -5.84
C HIS A 141 5.14 -2.35 -4.91
N PRO A 142 4.62 -3.07 -3.89
CA PRO A 142 5.50 -3.91 -3.06
C PRO A 142 6.15 -5.05 -3.84
N ILE A 143 5.47 -5.63 -4.82
CA ILE A 143 6.03 -6.70 -5.65
C ILE A 143 7.26 -6.18 -6.40
N ARG A 144 7.13 -5.02 -7.03
CA ARG A 144 8.24 -4.42 -7.79
C ARG A 144 9.47 -4.21 -6.92
N HIS A 145 9.28 -3.68 -5.72
CA HIS A 145 10.39 -3.37 -4.83
C HIS A 145 11.01 -4.63 -4.18
N GLU A 146 10.23 -5.69 -4.03
CA GLU A 146 10.73 -6.96 -3.51
C GLU A 146 11.77 -7.58 -4.44
N PHE A 147 11.60 -7.41 -5.75
CA PHE A 147 12.45 -8.05 -6.76
C PHE A 147 13.55 -7.13 -7.32
N LYS A 148 13.73 -5.96 -6.78
CA LYS A 148 14.80 -5.05 -7.20
C LYS A 148 16.09 -5.16 -6.41
#